data_55e2a656bab83b882748fc7057c84ac3
#
_entry.id   55e2a656bab83b882748fc7057c84ac3
#
_cell.length_a   1.000
_cell.length_b   1.000
_cell.length_c   1.000
_cell.angle_alpha   90.00
_cell.angle_beta   90.00
_cell.angle_gamma   90.00
#
_symmetry.space_group_name_H-M   'P 1'
#
loop_
_entity.id
_entity.type
_entity.pdbx_description
1 polymer ?
#
loop_
_entity_poly.entity_id
_entity_poly.type
_entity_poly.pdbx_seq_one_letter_code
_entity_poly.pdbx_strand_id
1 'polypeptide(L)'
;MTESASTSHRFHTLDVFTGTAFGGNQLAVFPDAQAIPEHALLAITREFNFSEVVFCYPPQNPAHTKRLRIFTPGAEVPFVGHPTVGSAIALHVLSGASGDAEMVLEEGVGPVPVTIRALDNGAFFAQFSVAKLPEFGAQAPSRGKLAEILALDAEDILGAPSAPLGVSCGLPFLVVPLRSVEAVSRARLRYEAWESTLKSSWASEIFIFARDPDSGAAHYRARCFVPGLSVPEDPATGSANACLAGYLASRAVEKDGTLRWTVDQGVEMGRPSRIEIEADKTAGAITAVRVGGTAVFVTEGTLRLPSYTV
;
A
#
# COMPACT_ATOMS: atom_id res chain seq x y z
N MET A 1 -6.42 -45.73 12.72
CA MET A 1 -6.07 -44.27 12.62
C MET A 1 -7.23 -43.64 11.90
N THR A 2 -8.11 -42.96 12.63
CA THR A 2 -9.22 -42.21 12.05
C THR A 2 -8.62 -41.03 11.30
N GLU A 3 -8.83 -40.93 9.96
CA GLU A 3 -8.51 -39.75 9.18
C GLU A 3 -9.22 -38.56 9.83
N SER A 4 -8.43 -37.69 10.42
CA SER A 4 -8.90 -36.42 10.93
C SER A 4 -9.40 -35.59 9.71
N ALA A 5 -10.68 -35.26 9.69
CA ALA A 5 -11.26 -34.51 8.59
C ALA A 5 -10.54 -33.16 8.40
N SER A 6 -9.75 -33.03 7.34
CA SER A 6 -9.12 -31.77 6.99
C SER A 6 -10.16 -30.80 6.41
N THR A 7 -10.16 -29.55 6.85
CA THR A 7 -10.97 -28.51 6.21
C THR A 7 -10.21 -27.89 5.04
N SER A 8 -10.94 -27.58 3.98
CA SER A 8 -10.39 -27.00 2.75
C SER A 8 -10.88 -25.56 2.56
N HIS A 9 -9.95 -24.65 2.31
CA HIS A 9 -10.25 -23.22 2.18
C HIS A 9 -9.70 -22.69 0.85
N ARG A 10 -10.58 -22.16 0.01
CA ARG A 10 -10.20 -21.56 -1.27
C ARG A 10 -9.46 -20.25 -1.02
N PHE A 11 -8.40 -20.01 -1.80
CA PHE A 11 -7.70 -18.75 -1.84
C PHE A 11 -7.38 -18.36 -3.28
N HIS A 12 -7.12 -17.08 -3.49
CA HIS A 12 -6.59 -16.50 -4.72
C HIS A 12 -5.35 -15.67 -4.39
N THR A 13 -4.37 -15.68 -5.29
CA THR A 13 -3.27 -14.73 -5.20
C THR A 13 -3.40 -13.71 -6.33
N LEU A 14 -3.11 -12.46 -5.98
CA LEU A 14 -3.11 -11.34 -6.91
C LEU A 14 -1.76 -10.61 -6.82
N ASP A 15 -1.40 -9.99 -7.93
CA ASP A 15 -0.40 -8.92 -7.95
C ASP A 15 -1.15 -7.58 -8.03
N VAL A 16 -0.95 -6.71 -7.05
CA VAL A 16 -1.71 -5.47 -6.86
C VAL A 16 -0.87 -4.27 -7.29
N PHE A 17 -1.51 -3.24 -7.82
CA PHE A 17 -0.90 -2.07 -8.45
C PHE A 17 -0.13 -2.40 -9.73
N THR A 18 -0.61 -3.38 -10.47
CA THR A 18 -0.04 -3.75 -11.77
C THR A 18 -1.12 -4.27 -12.72
N GLY A 19 -0.90 -4.09 -14.01
CA GLY A 19 -1.70 -4.70 -15.07
C GLY A 19 -1.10 -5.98 -15.62
N THR A 20 0.05 -6.45 -15.09
CA THR A 20 0.77 -7.64 -15.57
C THR A 20 1.18 -8.53 -14.41
N ALA A 21 1.05 -9.84 -14.58
CA ALA A 21 1.50 -10.80 -13.58
C ALA A 21 3.01 -10.67 -13.32
N PHE A 22 3.41 -10.96 -12.08
CA PHE A 22 4.77 -10.92 -11.55
C PHE A 22 5.34 -9.51 -11.37
N GLY A 23 4.53 -8.45 -11.55
CA GLY A 23 4.77 -7.10 -11.07
C GLY A 23 4.03 -6.84 -9.75
N GLY A 24 3.90 -5.57 -9.36
CA GLY A 24 3.05 -5.17 -8.23
C GLY A 24 3.42 -5.73 -6.87
N ASN A 25 2.52 -5.59 -5.91
CA ASN A 25 2.64 -6.17 -4.58
C ASN A 25 1.77 -7.44 -4.47
N GLN A 26 2.36 -8.51 -3.96
CA GLN A 26 1.71 -9.82 -3.83
C GLN A 26 0.66 -9.79 -2.72
N LEU A 27 -0.49 -10.38 -3.00
CA LEU A 27 -1.58 -10.50 -2.05
C LEU A 27 -2.21 -11.89 -2.14
N ALA A 28 -2.43 -12.55 -1.01
CA ALA A 28 -3.30 -13.70 -0.93
C ALA A 28 -4.65 -13.29 -0.30
N VAL A 29 -5.75 -13.69 -0.92
CA VAL A 29 -7.10 -13.39 -0.46
C VAL A 29 -7.88 -14.68 -0.24
N PHE A 30 -8.41 -14.84 0.96
CA PHE A 30 -9.38 -15.89 1.30
C PHE A 30 -10.78 -15.26 1.28
N PRO A 31 -11.58 -15.44 0.22
CA PRO A 31 -12.84 -14.71 0.04
C PRO A 31 -13.94 -15.16 1.01
N ASP A 32 -13.78 -16.32 1.65
CA ASP A 32 -14.64 -16.85 2.70
C ASP A 32 -13.79 -17.53 3.78
N ALA A 33 -13.48 -16.80 4.82
CA ALA A 33 -12.60 -17.25 5.89
C ALA A 33 -13.32 -17.68 7.19
N GLN A 34 -14.66 -17.73 7.21
CA GLN A 34 -15.43 -17.98 8.43
C GLN A 34 -15.08 -19.31 9.11
N ALA A 35 -14.75 -20.32 8.31
CA ALA A 35 -14.39 -21.66 8.82
C ALA A 35 -12.90 -21.82 9.14
N ILE A 36 -12.08 -20.78 8.95
CA ILE A 36 -10.65 -20.79 9.31
C ILE A 36 -10.53 -20.48 10.82
N PRO A 37 -9.91 -21.36 11.62
CA PRO A 37 -9.72 -21.10 13.04
C PRO A 37 -8.83 -19.88 13.29
N GLU A 38 -9.17 -19.09 14.31
CA GLU A 38 -8.43 -17.86 14.67
C GLU A 38 -6.91 -18.07 14.81
N HIS A 39 -6.52 -19.13 15.49
CA HIS A 39 -5.10 -19.44 15.74
C HIS A 39 -4.33 -19.81 14.46
N ALA A 40 -5.02 -20.13 13.36
CA ALA A 40 -4.39 -20.50 12.09
C ALA A 40 -4.08 -19.28 11.20
N LEU A 41 -4.75 -18.13 11.38
CA LEU A 41 -4.64 -16.98 10.49
C LEU A 41 -3.21 -16.48 10.32
N LEU A 42 -2.51 -16.28 11.44
CA LEU A 42 -1.11 -15.84 11.41
C LEU A 42 -0.16 -16.91 10.85
N ALA A 43 -0.42 -18.19 11.13
CA ALA A 43 0.38 -19.28 10.59
C ALA A 43 0.22 -19.39 9.07
N ILE A 44 -1.00 -19.27 8.56
CA ILE A 44 -1.29 -19.20 7.11
C ILE A 44 -0.55 -18.04 6.47
N THR A 45 -0.59 -16.87 7.09
CA THR A 45 0.11 -15.69 6.56
C THR A 45 1.61 -15.92 6.46
N ARG A 46 2.20 -16.55 7.46
CA ARG A 46 3.63 -16.90 7.45
C ARG A 46 3.98 -17.94 6.39
N GLU A 47 3.07 -18.89 6.12
CA GLU A 47 3.25 -19.91 5.08
C GLU A 47 3.28 -19.29 3.68
N PHE A 48 2.38 -18.33 3.39
CA PHE A 48 2.42 -17.58 2.13
C PHE A 48 3.67 -16.70 2.01
N ASN A 49 4.14 -16.18 3.12
CA ASN A 49 5.31 -15.27 3.18
C ASN A 49 5.23 -14.08 2.21
N PHE A 50 4.02 -13.62 1.94
CA PHE A 50 3.74 -12.35 1.25
C PHE A 50 3.74 -11.21 2.27
N SER A 51 3.80 -9.97 1.80
CA SER A 51 3.69 -8.80 2.67
C SER A 51 2.43 -8.87 3.52
N GLU A 52 1.30 -9.22 2.92
CA GLU A 52 0.02 -9.41 3.60
C GLU A 52 -0.81 -10.57 3.00
N VAL A 53 -1.69 -11.09 3.87
CA VAL A 53 -2.78 -12.01 3.54
C VAL A 53 -4.08 -11.44 4.08
N VAL A 54 -5.14 -11.50 3.28
CA VAL A 54 -6.47 -11.02 3.66
C VAL A 54 -7.43 -12.18 3.85
N PHE A 55 -8.15 -12.13 4.96
CA PHE A 55 -9.23 -13.04 5.30
C PHE A 55 -10.55 -12.27 5.29
N CYS A 56 -11.47 -12.67 4.39
CA CYS A 56 -12.77 -12.01 4.22
C CYS A 56 -13.86 -12.71 5.03
N TYR A 57 -14.66 -11.90 5.70
CA TYR A 57 -15.79 -12.33 6.54
C TYR A 57 -17.08 -11.60 6.09
N PRO A 58 -18.25 -12.10 6.48
CA PRO A 58 -19.49 -11.31 6.39
C PRO A 58 -19.30 -9.96 7.10
N PRO A 59 -19.90 -8.88 6.57
CA PRO A 59 -19.83 -7.58 7.20
C PRO A 59 -20.59 -7.58 8.54
N GLN A 60 -20.16 -6.73 9.47
CA GLN A 60 -20.91 -6.49 10.71
C GLN A 60 -22.14 -5.62 10.47
N ASN A 61 -21.98 -4.61 9.59
CA ASN A 61 -23.12 -3.82 9.10
C ASN A 61 -23.62 -4.45 7.78
N PRO A 62 -24.89 -4.91 7.70
CA PRO A 62 -25.44 -5.51 6.47
C PRO A 62 -25.42 -4.59 5.24
N ALA A 63 -25.26 -3.29 5.41
CA ALA A 63 -25.12 -2.33 4.31
C ALA A 63 -23.72 -2.33 3.68
N HIS A 64 -22.73 -2.95 4.32
CA HIS A 64 -21.37 -3.03 3.83
C HIS A 64 -21.15 -4.33 3.03
N THR A 65 -20.08 -4.37 2.25
CA THR A 65 -19.82 -5.48 1.32
C THR A 65 -19.19 -6.69 2.02
N LYS A 66 -18.09 -6.47 2.73
CA LYS A 66 -17.33 -7.51 3.45
C LYS A 66 -16.57 -6.87 4.60
N ARG A 67 -16.23 -7.70 5.61
CA ARG A 67 -15.24 -7.37 6.62
C ARG A 67 -13.92 -8.06 6.27
N LEU A 68 -12.84 -7.27 6.25
CA LEU A 68 -11.49 -7.75 5.98
C LEU A 68 -10.68 -7.79 7.28
N ARG A 69 -9.95 -8.88 7.48
CA ARG A 69 -8.86 -8.96 8.45
C ARG A 69 -7.57 -9.12 7.68
N ILE A 70 -6.62 -8.26 7.95
CA ILE A 70 -5.36 -8.13 7.20
C ILE A 70 -4.23 -8.53 8.11
N PHE A 71 -3.41 -9.48 7.67
CA PHE A 71 -2.29 -9.99 8.44
C PHE A 71 -0.98 -9.83 7.67
N THR A 72 0.02 -9.28 8.34
CA THR A 72 1.43 -9.43 7.97
C THR A 72 2.00 -10.71 8.60
N PRO A 73 3.16 -11.20 8.20
CA PRO A 73 3.84 -12.33 8.90
C PRO A 73 4.10 -12.06 10.40
N GLY A 74 4.08 -10.80 10.83
CA GLY A 74 4.29 -10.39 12.22
C GLY A 74 3.02 -10.33 13.06
N ALA A 75 1.95 -9.76 12.53
CA ALA A 75 0.73 -9.48 13.28
C ALA A 75 -0.45 -9.11 12.38
N GLU A 76 -1.66 -9.07 12.96
CA GLU A 76 -2.81 -8.42 12.35
C GLU A 76 -2.61 -6.89 12.34
N VAL A 77 -2.95 -6.27 11.23
CA VAL A 77 -2.85 -4.82 11.02
C VAL A 77 -4.21 -4.22 10.70
N PRO A 78 -4.50 -2.98 11.17
CA PRO A 78 -5.84 -2.42 11.06
C PRO A 78 -6.20 -1.95 9.63
N PHE A 79 -5.20 -1.68 8.79
CA PHE A 79 -5.37 -1.18 7.42
C PHE A 79 -4.06 -1.24 6.64
N VAL A 80 -4.13 -1.66 5.37
CA VAL A 80 -3.04 -1.54 4.39
C VAL A 80 -3.61 -1.31 2.99
N GLY A 81 -3.02 -0.39 2.21
CA GLY A 81 -3.59 0.08 0.95
C GLY A 81 -3.71 -0.97 -0.17
N HIS A 82 -2.64 -1.76 -0.44
CA HIS A 82 -2.71 -2.75 -1.52
C HIS A 82 -3.64 -3.93 -1.20
N PRO A 83 -3.78 -4.42 0.06
CA PRO A 83 -4.79 -5.39 0.41
C PRO A 83 -6.21 -4.90 0.17
N THR A 84 -6.49 -3.63 0.46
CA THR A 84 -7.80 -3.00 0.20
C THR A 84 -8.12 -2.99 -1.29
N VAL A 85 -7.20 -2.49 -2.14
CA VAL A 85 -7.37 -2.45 -3.61
C VAL A 85 -7.51 -3.85 -4.18
N GLY A 86 -6.60 -4.76 -3.82
CA GLY A 86 -6.59 -6.14 -4.33
C GLY A 86 -7.83 -6.93 -3.91
N SER A 87 -8.26 -6.80 -2.64
CA SER A 87 -9.48 -7.48 -2.15
C SER A 87 -10.73 -6.93 -2.80
N ALA A 88 -10.82 -5.62 -3.02
CA ALA A 88 -11.96 -5.02 -3.71
C ALA A 88 -12.10 -5.58 -5.13
N ILE A 89 -11.01 -5.62 -5.90
CA ILE A 89 -10.99 -6.21 -7.25
C ILE A 89 -11.32 -7.70 -7.19
N ALA A 90 -10.70 -8.44 -6.26
CA ALA A 90 -10.96 -9.88 -6.12
C ALA A 90 -12.44 -10.17 -5.83
N LEU A 91 -13.04 -9.48 -4.86
CA LEU A 91 -14.44 -9.66 -4.50
C LEU A 91 -15.39 -9.28 -5.64
N HIS A 92 -15.08 -8.21 -6.37
CA HIS A 92 -15.84 -7.76 -7.53
C HIS A 92 -15.85 -8.83 -8.64
N VAL A 93 -14.67 -9.31 -9.03
CA VAL A 93 -14.52 -10.34 -10.07
C VAL A 93 -15.18 -11.66 -9.64
N LEU A 94 -14.96 -12.11 -8.41
CA LEU A 94 -15.51 -13.35 -7.89
C LEU A 94 -17.05 -13.32 -7.74
N SER A 95 -17.64 -12.13 -7.63
CA SER A 95 -19.12 -11.98 -7.65
C SER A 95 -19.73 -12.12 -9.05
N GLY A 96 -18.92 -12.16 -10.11
CA GLY A 96 -19.37 -12.17 -11.50
C GLY A 96 -19.77 -10.79 -12.02
N ALA A 97 -19.50 -9.72 -11.27
CA ALA A 97 -19.79 -8.36 -11.71
C ALA A 97 -18.84 -7.90 -12.83
N SER A 98 -19.35 -7.07 -13.75
CA SER A 98 -18.60 -6.67 -14.96
C SER A 98 -18.57 -5.14 -15.20
N GLY A 99 -19.26 -4.36 -14.39
CA GLY A 99 -19.33 -2.88 -14.53
C GLY A 99 -18.65 -2.15 -13.40
N ASP A 100 -18.83 -0.84 -13.38
CA ASP A 100 -18.44 0.01 -12.26
C ASP A 100 -19.22 -0.38 -11.00
N ALA A 101 -18.60 -0.20 -9.84
CA ALA A 101 -19.21 -0.51 -8.55
C ALA A 101 -18.69 0.40 -7.44
N GLU A 102 -19.49 0.52 -6.41
CA GLU A 102 -19.06 1.06 -5.11
C GLU A 102 -19.20 -0.03 -4.07
N MET A 103 -18.23 -0.12 -3.18
CA MET A 103 -18.29 -1.04 -2.05
C MET A 103 -17.74 -0.40 -0.79
N VAL A 104 -18.15 -0.93 0.35
CA VAL A 104 -17.61 -0.56 1.65
C VAL A 104 -16.98 -1.80 2.27
N LEU A 105 -15.68 -1.74 2.52
CA LEU A 105 -14.93 -2.79 3.20
C LEU A 105 -14.76 -2.40 4.66
N GLU A 106 -15.16 -3.27 5.58
CA GLU A 106 -14.91 -3.06 7.01
C GLU A 106 -13.51 -3.55 7.33
N GLU A 107 -12.65 -2.64 7.75
CA GLU A 107 -11.28 -2.92 8.17
C GLU A 107 -11.08 -2.47 9.63
N GLY A 108 -9.92 -2.75 10.23
CA GLY A 108 -9.64 -2.38 11.61
C GLY A 108 -9.72 -0.87 11.90
N VAL A 109 -9.55 -0.03 10.88
CA VAL A 109 -9.73 1.44 10.96
C VAL A 109 -11.18 1.88 10.84
N GLY A 110 -12.11 0.97 10.55
CA GLY A 110 -13.52 1.23 10.28
C GLY A 110 -13.91 1.00 8.83
N PRO A 111 -15.07 1.54 8.40
CA PRO A 111 -15.54 1.40 7.03
C PRO A 111 -14.63 2.15 6.04
N VAL A 112 -14.17 1.45 5.00
CA VAL A 112 -13.34 2.00 3.91
C VAL A 112 -14.16 1.97 2.63
N PRO A 113 -14.60 3.14 2.13
CA PRO A 113 -15.25 3.23 0.82
C PRO A 113 -14.24 2.97 -0.31
N VAL A 114 -14.62 2.11 -1.25
CA VAL A 114 -13.83 1.77 -2.43
C VAL A 114 -14.71 1.92 -3.67
N THR A 115 -14.24 2.65 -4.66
CA THR A 115 -14.85 2.70 -5.98
C THR A 115 -14.11 1.75 -6.91
N ILE A 116 -14.87 1.02 -7.74
CA ILE A 116 -14.33 0.16 -8.80
C ILE A 116 -14.78 0.71 -10.12
N ARG A 117 -13.88 0.76 -11.07
CA ARG A 117 -14.12 1.19 -12.43
C ARG A 117 -13.65 0.12 -13.40
N ALA A 118 -14.54 -0.28 -14.31
CA ALA A 118 -14.19 -1.18 -15.40
C ALA A 118 -13.33 -0.44 -16.43
N LEU A 119 -12.30 -1.10 -16.94
CA LEU A 119 -11.41 -0.56 -17.96
C LEU A 119 -11.70 -1.20 -19.32
N ASP A 120 -11.37 -0.50 -20.41
CA ASP A 120 -11.63 -0.93 -21.78
C ASP A 120 -10.96 -2.28 -22.14
N ASN A 121 -9.89 -2.65 -21.45
CA ASN A 121 -9.17 -3.92 -21.64
C ASN A 121 -9.75 -5.08 -20.81
N GLY A 122 -10.89 -4.87 -20.12
CA GLY A 122 -11.53 -5.86 -19.27
C GLY A 122 -10.92 -6.01 -17.86
N ALA A 123 -9.90 -5.21 -17.51
CA ALA A 123 -9.40 -5.13 -16.15
C ALA A 123 -10.25 -4.19 -15.31
N PHE A 124 -10.01 -4.20 -13.99
CA PHE A 124 -10.66 -3.30 -13.05
C PHE A 124 -9.64 -2.42 -12.35
N PHE A 125 -10.01 -1.17 -12.15
CA PHE A 125 -9.30 -0.21 -11.33
C PHE A 125 -10.09 0.02 -10.04
N ALA A 126 -9.45 -0.14 -8.89
CA ALA A 126 -10.06 0.16 -7.60
C ALA A 126 -9.34 1.31 -6.92
N GLN A 127 -10.11 2.18 -6.25
CA GLN A 127 -9.60 3.34 -5.54
C GLN A 127 -10.30 3.47 -4.18
N PHE A 128 -9.51 3.61 -3.12
CA PHE A 128 -10.03 3.92 -1.79
C PHE A 128 -9.70 5.35 -1.37
N SER A 129 -10.53 5.91 -0.49
CA SER A 129 -10.26 7.16 0.20
C SER A 129 -9.65 6.88 1.57
N VAL A 130 -8.59 7.62 1.92
CA VAL A 130 -7.98 7.48 3.25
C VAL A 130 -8.94 7.96 4.34
N ALA A 131 -8.98 7.25 5.46
CA ALA A 131 -9.83 7.61 6.59
C ALA A 131 -9.33 8.85 7.35
N LYS A 132 -8.03 9.15 7.26
CA LYS A 132 -7.41 10.30 7.91
C LYS A 132 -6.74 11.19 6.89
N LEU A 133 -7.05 12.47 6.91
CA LEU A 133 -6.37 13.49 6.11
C LEU A 133 -4.89 13.60 6.52
N PRO A 134 -4.02 14.09 5.62
CA PRO A 134 -2.60 14.19 5.89
C PRO A 134 -2.29 15.04 7.12
N GLU A 135 -1.61 14.43 8.08
CA GLU A 135 -0.97 15.08 9.21
C GLU A 135 0.51 15.28 8.88
N PHE A 136 1.01 16.48 9.13
CA PHE A 136 2.39 16.86 8.86
C PHE A 136 3.18 16.92 10.16
N GLY A 137 4.26 16.14 10.21
CA GLY A 137 5.11 16.01 11.38
C GLY A 137 6.18 17.07 11.49
N ALA A 138 7.06 16.87 12.46
CA ALA A 138 8.21 17.71 12.70
C ALA A 138 9.23 17.66 11.54
N GLN A 139 10.16 18.58 11.57
CA GLN A 139 11.25 18.67 10.61
C GLN A 139 12.05 17.36 10.53
N ALA A 140 12.34 16.92 9.32
CA ALA A 140 13.18 15.76 9.04
C ALA A 140 14.64 15.97 9.53
N PRO A 141 15.43 14.90 9.71
CA PRO A 141 16.86 14.99 9.88
C PRO A 141 17.53 15.80 8.77
N SER A 142 18.74 16.29 9.03
CA SER A 142 19.49 17.03 8.01
C SER A 142 19.71 16.21 6.74
N ARG A 143 19.86 16.87 5.59
CA ARG A 143 20.15 16.22 4.31
C ARG A 143 21.39 15.31 4.37
N GLY A 144 22.44 15.72 5.12
CA GLY A 144 23.62 14.89 5.34
C GLY A 144 23.31 13.60 6.10
N LYS A 145 22.45 13.65 7.12
CA LYS A 145 22.03 12.45 7.85
C LYS A 145 21.15 11.53 6.99
N LEU A 146 20.25 12.08 6.21
CA LEU A 146 19.44 11.30 5.28
C LEU A 146 20.29 10.68 4.16
N ALA A 147 21.28 11.39 3.66
CA ALA A 147 22.24 10.87 2.69
C ALA A 147 23.05 9.69 3.25
N GLU A 148 23.49 9.78 4.52
CA GLU A 148 24.13 8.67 5.22
C GLU A 148 23.23 7.44 5.29
N ILE A 149 21.94 7.63 5.67
CA ILE A 149 20.95 6.54 5.78
C ILE A 149 20.65 5.88 4.42
N LEU A 150 20.59 6.69 3.35
CA LEU A 150 20.19 6.24 2.01
C LEU A 150 21.38 5.88 1.11
N ALA A 151 22.61 5.97 1.60
CA ALA A 151 23.85 5.78 0.83
C ALA A 151 23.90 6.66 -0.43
N LEU A 152 23.52 7.92 -0.28
CA LEU A 152 23.49 8.96 -1.32
C LEU A 152 24.38 10.13 -0.94
N ASP A 153 24.55 11.08 -1.86
CA ASP A 153 25.14 12.37 -1.59
C ASP A 153 24.06 13.35 -1.05
N ALA A 154 24.47 14.31 -0.20
CA ALA A 154 23.52 15.28 0.35
C ALA A 154 22.85 16.15 -0.74
N GLU A 155 23.51 16.31 -1.87
CA GLU A 155 23.06 17.03 -3.07
C GLU A 155 21.96 16.28 -3.82
N ASP A 156 21.88 14.95 -3.67
CA ASP A 156 20.79 14.14 -4.25
C ASP A 156 19.45 14.42 -3.57
N ILE A 157 19.46 14.89 -2.31
CA ILE A 157 18.25 15.18 -1.53
C ILE A 157 17.86 16.63 -1.71
N LEU A 158 16.61 16.89 -2.10
CA LEU A 158 16.12 18.24 -2.28
C LEU A 158 15.98 18.99 -0.94
N GLY A 159 16.21 20.29 -0.99
CA GLY A 159 15.97 21.23 0.10
C GLY A 159 14.69 22.04 -0.15
N ALA A 160 14.51 23.12 0.64
CA ALA A 160 13.38 24.03 0.46
C ALA A 160 13.27 24.54 -0.99
N PRO A 161 12.03 24.65 -1.55
CA PRO A 161 10.75 24.47 -0.89
C PRO A 161 10.29 23.00 -0.79
N SER A 162 11.04 22.07 -1.39
CA SER A 162 10.71 20.64 -1.47
C SER A 162 11.47 19.83 -0.42
N ALA A 163 11.66 20.34 0.80
CA ALA A 163 12.42 19.64 1.84
C ALA A 163 11.72 18.34 2.31
N PRO A 164 12.50 17.33 2.76
CA PRO A 164 11.96 16.12 3.40
C PRO A 164 11.04 16.46 4.58
N LEU A 165 9.99 15.67 4.74
CA LEU A 165 8.96 15.90 5.77
C LEU A 165 8.31 14.59 6.20
N GLY A 166 8.05 14.43 7.48
CA GLY A 166 7.19 13.37 7.99
C GLY A 166 5.73 13.67 7.65
N VAL A 167 5.02 12.71 7.06
CA VAL A 167 3.60 12.80 6.70
C VAL A 167 2.89 11.53 7.11
N SER A 168 1.68 11.64 7.63
CA SER A 168 0.84 10.49 8.00
C SER A 168 -0.57 10.64 7.46
N CYS A 169 -1.06 9.58 6.81
CA CYS A 169 -2.48 9.37 6.52
C CYS A 169 -3.02 8.18 7.33
N GLY A 170 -2.46 7.95 8.53
CA GLY A 170 -2.74 6.81 9.41
C GLY A 170 -1.46 6.13 9.88
N LEU A 171 -0.56 5.79 8.96
CA LEU A 171 0.82 5.35 9.23
C LEU A 171 1.79 6.45 8.77
N PRO A 172 2.71 6.92 9.64
CA PRO A 172 3.64 7.98 9.28
C PRO A 172 4.82 7.47 8.45
N PHE A 173 5.15 8.23 7.40
CA PHE A 173 6.33 8.04 6.56
C PHE A 173 7.17 9.31 6.48
N LEU A 174 8.47 9.16 6.47
CA LEU A 174 9.39 10.24 6.11
C LEU A 174 9.47 10.33 4.58
N VAL A 175 8.77 11.30 4.01
CA VAL A 175 8.72 11.56 2.57
C VAL A 175 9.96 12.36 2.18
N VAL A 176 10.83 11.78 1.35
CA VAL A 176 12.14 12.33 0.99
C VAL A 176 12.23 12.56 -0.53
N PRO A 177 12.11 13.80 -0.99
CA PRO A 177 12.26 14.12 -2.41
C PRO A 177 13.72 14.08 -2.82
N LEU A 178 13.99 13.38 -3.92
CA LEU A 178 15.31 13.29 -4.54
C LEU A 178 15.37 14.10 -5.85
N ARG A 179 16.57 14.41 -6.27
CA ARG A 179 16.84 15.25 -7.44
C ARG A 179 16.47 14.56 -8.76
N SER A 180 16.61 13.23 -8.83
CA SER A 180 16.43 12.48 -10.08
C SER A 180 16.02 11.04 -9.84
N VAL A 181 15.44 10.41 -10.87
CA VAL A 181 15.14 8.97 -10.91
C VAL A 181 16.40 8.13 -10.69
N GLU A 182 17.54 8.57 -11.21
CA GLU A 182 18.81 7.91 -10.98
C GLU A 182 19.21 7.89 -9.48
N ALA A 183 18.99 8.97 -8.76
CA ALA A 183 19.22 9.01 -7.31
C ALA A 183 18.30 8.02 -6.57
N VAL A 184 17.02 7.90 -6.99
CA VAL A 184 16.08 6.88 -6.47
C VAL A 184 16.65 5.47 -6.70
N SER A 185 17.12 5.18 -7.91
CA SER A 185 17.63 3.85 -8.26
C SER A 185 18.93 3.48 -7.52
N ARG A 186 19.78 4.48 -7.24
CA ARG A 186 21.05 4.28 -6.49
C ARG A 186 20.86 4.10 -5.00
N ALA A 187 19.78 4.60 -4.42
CA ALA A 187 19.54 4.58 -2.98
C ALA A 187 19.65 3.17 -2.39
N ARG A 188 20.28 3.06 -1.24
CA ARG A 188 20.39 1.83 -0.46
C ARG A 188 20.22 2.15 1.01
N LEU A 189 19.35 1.42 1.70
CA LEU A 189 19.16 1.59 3.12
C LEU A 189 20.38 1.09 3.90
N ARG A 190 21.00 1.96 4.70
CA ARG A 190 21.99 1.59 5.72
C ARG A 190 21.27 1.42 7.05
N TYR A 191 21.03 0.18 7.42
CA TYR A 191 20.20 -0.16 8.59
C TYR A 191 20.71 0.45 9.89
N GLU A 192 22.03 0.39 10.16
CA GLU A 192 22.62 0.94 11.38
C GLU A 192 22.45 2.47 11.48
N ALA A 193 22.60 3.17 10.35
CA ALA A 193 22.38 4.63 10.29
C ALA A 193 20.90 4.98 10.49
N TRP A 194 19.98 4.18 9.91
CA TRP A 194 18.54 4.31 10.14
C TRP A 194 18.20 4.02 11.61
N GLU A 195 18.68 2.93 12.16
CA GLU A 195 18.39 2.51 13.53
C GLU A 195 18.80 3.57 14.55
N SER A 196 19.99 4.15 14.39
CA SER A 196 20.51 5.20 15.29
C SER A 196 19.80 6.54 15.14
N THR A 197 19.19 6.83 13.97
CA THR A 197 18.67 8.17 13.67
C THR A 197 17.14 8.22 13.62
N LEU A 198 16.47 7.22 13.02
CA LEU A 198 15.05 7.26 12.69
C LEU A 198 14.20 6.24 13.43
N LYS A 199 14.74 5.14 13.93
CA LYS A 199 13.97 4.05 14.54
C LYS A 199 12.98 4.51 15.60
N SER A 200 13.34 5.50 16.42
CA SER A 200 12.48 6.05 17.47
C SER A 200 11.77 7.35 17.06
N SER A 201 11.84 7.74 15.79
CA SER A 201 11.17 8.93 15.31
C SER A 201 9.69 8.66 15.03
N TRP A 202 8.87 9.73 15.01
CA TRP A 202 7.46 9.62 14.66
C TRP A 202 7.24 9.05 13.26
N ALA A 203 8.12 9.36 12.30
CA ALA A 203 8.11 8.85 10.93
C ALA A 203 9.41 8.07 10.68
N SER A 204 9.46 6.83 11.12
CA SER A 204 10.65 5.97 11.00
C SER A 204 10.80 5.35 9.61
N GLU A 205 9.68 5.09 8.93
CA GLU A 205 9.68 4.48 7.61
C GLU A 205 9.97 5.53 6.53
N ILE A 206 10.74 5.17 5.50
CA ILE A 206 11.26 6.13 4.53
C ILE A 206 10.64 5.89 3.16
N PHE A 207 10.03 6.94 2.61
CA PHE A 207 9.51 6.96 1.25
C PHE A 207 10.29 7.98 0.42
N ILE A 208 11.18 7.50 -0.45
CA ILE A 208 11.93 8.34 -1.37
C ILE A 208 11.23 8.43 -2.71
N PHE A 209 11.29 9.60 -3.35
CA PHE A 209 10.70 9.79 -4.66
C PHE A 209 11.43 10.87 -5.46
N ALA A 210 11.33 10.78 -6.78
CA ALA A 210 11.75 11.82 -7.70
C ALA A 210 10.73 11.98 -8.82
N ARG A 211 10.64 13.18 -9.40
CA ARG A 211 9.86 13.41 -10.60
C ARG A 211 10.47 12.64 -11.76
N ASP A 212 9.65 11.98 -12.55
CA ASP A 212 10.05 11.30 -13.79
C ASP A 212 9.49 12.07 -15.00
N PRO A 213 10.26 13.04 -15.54
CA PRO A 213 9.79 13.87 -16.63
C PRO A 213 9.62 13.09 -17.95
N ASP A 214 10.33 11.98 -18.13
CA ASP A 214 10.27 11.16 -19.35
C ASP A 214 8.94 10.39 -19.42
N SER A 215 8.33 10.09 -18.27
CA SER A 215 7.03 9.41 -18.17
C SER A 215 5.84 10.38 -18.07
N GLY A 216 6.08 11.69 -17.92
CA GLY A 216 5.05 12.73 -17.91
C GLY A 216 5.15 13.74 -16.77
N ALA A 217 4.45 14.86 -16.91
CA ALA A 217 4.57 16.01 -16.01
C ALA A 217 4.14 15.71 -14.56
N ALA A 218 3.19 14.80 -14.36
CA ALA A 218 2.67 14.42 -13.06
C ALA A 218 3.11 12.99 -12.65
N HIS A 219 4.23 12.51 -13.18
CA HIS A 219 4.75 11.17 -12.95
C HIS A 219 5.95 11.18 -12.02
N TYR A 220 6.00 10.18 -11.14
CA TYR A 220 7.05 10.04 -10.14
C TYR A 220 7.58 8.60 -10.11
N ARG A 221 8.87 8.45 -9.82
CA ARG A 221 9.50 7.19 -9.42
C ARG A 221 9.67 7.21 -7.91
N ALA A 222 9.34 6.10 -7.23
CA ALA A 222 9.46 6.01 -5.78
C ALA A 222 10.00 4.66 -5.32
N ARG A 223 10.55 4.65 -4.08
CA ARG A 223 10.87 3.43 -3.32
C ARG A 223 10.47 3.61 -1.87
N CYS A 224 10.07 2.51 -1.23
CA CYS A 224 9.61 2.50 0.15
C CYS A 224 10.47 1.54 0.98
N PHE A 225 11.19 2.08 1.96
CA PHE A 225 11.96 1.30 2.92
C PHE A 225 11.21 1.28 4.25
N VAL A 226 10.87 0.07 4.74
CA VAL A 226 10.03 -0.12 5.93
C VAL A 226 10.71 -1.03 6.96
N PRO A 227 11.93 -0.71 7.38
CA PRO A 227 12.73 -1.56 8.26
C PRO A 227 12.11 -1.73 9.65
N GLY A 228 11.31 -0.77 10.12
CA GLY A 228 10.57 -0.84 11.38
C GLY A 228 9.44 -1.87 11.35
N LEU A 229 8.97 -2.25 10.17
CA LEU A 229 7.96 -3.29 9.95
C LEU A 229 8.59 -4.65 9.57
N SER A 230 9.90 -4.79 9.73
CA SER A 230 10.68 -5.99 9.38
C SER A 230 10.66 -6.35 7.89
N VAL A 231 10.37 -5.37 7.02
CA VAL A 231 10.42 -5.48 5.57
C VAL A 231 11.50 -4.50 5.06
N PRO A 232 12.59 -4.97 4.45
CA PRO A 232 13.64 -4.07 3.98
C PRO A 232 13.17 -3.04 2.97
N GLU A 233 12.34 -3.46 2.01
CA GLU A 233 11.74 -2.63 0.97
C GLU A 233 10.41 -3.23 0.53
N ASP A 234 9.41 -2.39 0.28
CA ASP A 234 8.07 -2.80 -0.16
C ASP A 234 7.83 -2.36 -1.61
N PRO A 235 7.34 -3.26 -2.51
CA PRO A 235 7.23 -2.96 -3.93
C PRO A 235 6.11 -2.00 -4.30
N ALA A 236 5.03 -1.90 -3.49
CA ALA A 236 3.93 -0.98 -3.76
C ALA A 236 3.15 -0.65 -2.48
N THR A 237 3.39 0.54 -1.95
CA THR A 237 2.94 0.95 -0.61
C THR A 237 1.83 1.99 -0.71
N GLY A 238 0.57 1.57 -0.64
CA GLY A 238 -0.58 2.47 -0.76
C GLY A 238 -0.60 3.58 0.30
N SER A 239 -0.26 3.27 1.57
CA SER A 239 -0.21 4.24 2.67
C SER A 239 0.88 5.31 2.51
N ALA A 240 2.08 4.92 2.02
CA ALA A 240 3.14 5.87 1.73
C ALA A 240 2.80 6.76 0.52
N ASN A 241 2.15 6.19 -0.49
CA ASN A 241 1.65 6.94 -1.64
C ASN A 241 0.53 7.93 -1.26
N ALA A 242 -0.32 7.61 -0.29
CA ALA A 242 -1.25 8.58 0.29
C ALA A 242 -0.52 9.74 0.98
N CYS A 243 0.56 9.46 1.72
CA CYS A 243 1.41 10.49 2.31
C CYS A 243 2.09 11.35 1.24
N LEU A 244 2.54 10.76 0.12
CA LEU A 244 3.08 11.50 -1.01
C LEU A 244 2.02 12.42 -1.63
N ALA A 245 0.78 11.96 -1.82
CA ALA A 245 -0.31 12.81 -2.34
C ALA A 245 -0.54 14.03 -1.43
N GLY A 246 -0.58 13.82 -0.11
CA GLY A 246 -0.64 14.90 0.88
C GLY A 246 0.54 15.85 0.80
N TYR A 247 1.76 15.31 0.70
CA TYR A 247 2.98 16.09 0.55
C TYR A 247 2.96 16.97 -0.70
N LEU A 248 2.59 16.42 -1.86
CA LEU A 248 2.52 17.14 -3.14
C LEU A 248 1.41 18.20 -3.11
N ALA A 249 0.21 17.83 -2.64
CA ALA A 249 -0.92 18.74 -2.54
C ALA A 249 -0.65 19.93 -1.62
N SER A 250 0.08 19.74 -0.51
CA SER A 250 0.44 20.82 0.41
C SER A 250 1.34 21.89 -0.22
N ARG A 251 2.05 21.53 -1.30
CA ARG A 251 2.99 22.39 -2.04
C ARG A 251 2.46 22.90 -3.38
N ALA A 252 1.33 22.35 -3.82
CA ALA A 252 0.68 22.76 -5.06
C ALA A 252 0.10 24.17 -4.92
N VAL A 253 0.22 24.96 -5.99
CA VAL A 253 -0.28 26.36 -6.04
C VAL A 253 -1.80 26.42 -6.19
N GLU A 254 -2.40 25.35 -6.72
CA GLU A 254 -3.84 25.21 -6.89
C GLU A 254 -4.51 25.22 -5.51
N LYS A 255 -5.60 25.99 -5.41
CA LYS A 255 -6.37 26.11 -4.16
C LYS A 255 -7.63 25.26 -4.16
N ASP A 256 -8.14 24.92 -5.33
CA ASP A 256 -9.40 24.21 -5.51
C ASP A 256 -9.26 23.15 -6.60
N GLY A 257 -10.03 22.07 -6.47
CA GLY A 257 -10.09 20.97 -7.44
C GLY A 257 -9.31 19.73 -7.05
N THR A 258 -9.25 18.77 -7.98
CA THR A 258 -8.59 17.49 -7.80
C THR A 258 -7.23 17.48 -8.49
N LEU A 259 -6.21 17.27 -7.70
CA LEU A 259 -4.83 17.05 -8.17
C LEU A 259 -4.60 15.56 -8.36
N ARG A 260 -3.89 15.17 -9.43
CA ARG A 260 -3.65 13.76 -9.80
C ARG A 260 -2.20 13.52 -10.14
N TRP A 261 -1.68 12.38 -9.70
CA TRP A 261 -0.31 11.96 -10.01
C TRP A 261 -0.27 10.44 -10.19
N THR A 262 0.73 9.99 -10.94
CA THR A 262 1.06 8.58 -11.14
C THR A 262 2.42 8.31 -10.51
N VAL A 263 2.56 7.19 -9.84
CA VAL A 263 3.79 6.77 -9.17
C VAL A 263 4.17 5.38 -9.63
N ASP A 264 5.37 5.24 -10.19
CA ASP A 264 5.99 3.94 -10.42
C ASP A 264 6.88 3.59 -9.23
N GLN A 265 6.59 2.46 -8.56
CA GLN A 265 7.32 1.93 -7.40
C GLN A 265 7.74 0.48 -7.67
N GLY A 266 8.70 -0.06 -6.92
CA GLY A 266 9.09 -1.47 -6.98
C GLY A 266 9.91 -1.88 -8.22
N VAL A 267 10.25 -0.95 -9.09
CA VAL A 267 10.99 -1.22 -10.33
C VAL A 267 12.37 -1.80 -10.01
N GLU A 268 13.05 -1.24 -9.03
CA GLU A 268 14.37 -1.69 -8.57
C GLU A 268 14.33 -3.07 -7.88
N MET A 269 13.15 -3.51 -7.47
CA MET A 269 12.89 -4.85 -6.92
C MET A 269 12.51 -5.88 -8.00
N GLY A 270 12.38 -5.46 -9.28
CA GLY A 270 11.88 -6.31 -10.36
C GLY A 270 10.37 -6.58 -10.28
N ARG A 271 9.66 -5.78 -9.50
CA ARG A 271 8.19 -5.84 -9.33
C ARG A 271 7.56 -4.47 -9.65
N PRO A 272 7.61 -4.04 -10.92
CA PRO A 272 7.10 -2.73 -11.31
C PRO A 272 5.62 -2.59 -10.95
N SER A 273 5.31 -1.52 -10.25
CA SER A 273 3.98 -1.19 -9.75
C SER A 273 3.60 0.20 -10.23
N ARG A 274 2.33 0.40 -10.58
CA ARG A 274 1.78 1.72 -10.95
C ARG A 274 0.63 2.07 -10.04
N ILE A 275 0.79 3.17 -9.32
CA ILE A 275 -0.14 3.64 -8.31
C ILE A 275 -0.65 5.01 -8.73
N GLU A 276 -1.96 5.18 -8.79
CA GLU A 276 -2.60 6.47 -9.03
C GLU A 276 -2.97 7.09 -7.68
N ILE A 277 -2.59 8.35 -7.49
CA ILE A 277 -2.87 9.09 -6.27
C ILE A 277 -3.55 10.41 -6.59
N GLU A 278 -4.51 10.78 -5.76
CA GLU A 278 -5.27 12.00 -5.89
C GLU A 278 -5.39 12.74 -4.56
N ALA A 279 -5.49 14.06 -4.65
CA ALA A 279 -5.86 14.91 -3.52
C ALA A 279 -6.84 15.99 -3.97
N ASP A 280 -7.94 16.12 -3.23
CA ASP A 280 -8.87 17.26 -3.43
C ASP A 280 -8.46 18.41 -2.53
N LYS A 281 -8.57 19.61 -3.07
CA LYS A 281 -8.41 20.86 -2.31
C LYS A 281 -9.65 21.72 -2.42
N THR A 282 -9.96 22.39 -1.32
CA THR A 282 -11.00 23.43 -1.25
C THR A 282 -10.46 24.60 -0.43
N ALA A 283 -10.47 25.79 -0.98
CA ALA A 283 -9.90 26.99 -0.37
C ALA A 283 -8.45 26.81 0.15
N GLY A 284 -7.67 26.00 -0.55
CA GLY A 284 -6.28 25.68 -0.22
C GLY A 284 -6.09 24.53 0.79
N ALA A 285 -7.13 24.09 1.48
CA ALA A 285 -7.08 22.96 2.38
C ALA A 285 -7.25 21.64 1.63
N ILE A 286 -6.51 20.58 2.04
CA ILE A 286 -6.71 19.22 1.54
C ILE A 286 -7.96 18.64 2.18
N THR A 287 -8.93 18.21 1.38
CA THR A 287 -10.24 17.72 1.82
C THR A 287 -10.43 16.22 1.60
N ALA A 288 -9.69 15.63 0.68
CA ALA A 288 -9.65 14.18 0.47
C ALA A 288 -8.29 13.75 -0.09
N VAL A 289 -7.91 12.50 0.17
CA VAL A 289 -6.79 11.82 -0.48
C VAL A 289 -7.26 10.43 -0.88
N ARG A 290 -6.93 10.03 -2.11
CA ARG A 290 -7.28 8.74 -2.67
C ARG A 290 -6.08 8.05 -3.27
N VAL A 291 -6.09 6.71 -3.18
CA VAL A 291 -5.06 5.84 -3.76
C VAL A 291 -5.76 4.73 -4.51
N GLY A 292 -5.31 4.47 -5.73
CA GLY A 292 -5.91 3.44 -6.56
C GLY A 292 -4.92 2.79 -7.52
N GLY A 293 -5.37 1.70 -8.12
CA GLY A 293 -4.63 0.95 -9.13
C GLY A 293 -5.38 -0.29 -9.58
N THR A 294 -4.74 -1.03 -10.46
CA THR A 294 -5.24 -2.31 -10.99
C THR A 294 -4.67 -3.48 -10.20
N ALA A 295 -5.24 -4.67 -10.38
CA ALA A 295 -4.68 -5.92 -9.89
C ALA A 295 -4.95 -7.04 -10.90
N VAL A 296 -4.06 -8.03 -10.92
CA VAL A 296 -4.20 -9.23 -11.76
C VAL A 296 -4.20 -10.48 -10.90
N PHE A 297 -5.08 -11.43 -11.23
CA PHE A 297 -5.06 -12.76 -10.62
C PHE A 297 -3.84 -13.53 -11.13
N VAL A 298 -3.13 -14.20 -10.22
CA VAL A 298 -1.93 -14.99 -10.55
C VAL A 298 -2.17 -16.46 -10.33
N THR A 299 -2.72 -16.85 -9.15
CA THR A 299 -3.04 -18.24 -8.86
C THR A 299 -4.37 -18.34 -8.11
N GLU A 300 -4.98 -19.52 -8.20
CA GLU A 300 -6.03 -19.95 -7.29
C GLU A 300 -5.69 -21.32 -6.72
N GLY A 301 -6.17 -21.61 -5.52
CA GLY A 301 -5.89 -22.87 -4.88
C GLY A 301 -6.77 -23.16 -3.70
N THR A 302 -6.47 -24.28 -3.08
CA THR A 302 -7.15 -24.73 -1.86
C THR A 302 -6.12 -25.05 -0.80
N LEU A 303 -6.17 -24.34 0.32
CA LEU A 303 -5.40 -24.62 1.52
C LEU A 303 -6.12 -25.71 2.32
N ARG A 304 -5.38 -26.75 2.73
CA ARG A 304 -5.88 -27.80 3.62
C ARG A 304 -5.33 -27.56 5.03
N LEU A 305 -6.23 -27.39 5.98
CA LEU A 305 -5.86 -27.32 7.39
C LEU A 305 -6.10 -28.69 8.01
N PRO A 306 -5.09 -29.28 8.68
CA PRO A 306 -5.30 -30.46 9.49
C PRO A 306 -6.25 -30.10 10.65
N SER A 307 -7.15 -31.00 11.01
CA SER A 307 -7.91 -30.85 12.24
C SER A 307 -6.96 -31.00 13.41
N TYR A 308 -6.59 -29.88 14.02
CA TYR A 308 -5.91 -29.90 15.31
C TYR A 308 -6.96 -30.21 16.40
N THR A 309 -6.89 -31.39 16.98
CA THR A 309 -7.47 -31.59 18.29
C THR A 309 -6.56 -30.87 19.27
N VAL A 310 -7.04 -29.76 19.85
CA VAL A 310 -6.39 -29.07 20.98
C VAL A 310 -6.50 -29.95 22.21
#